data_200a87d7b7429fbecab486af0d0e0114
#
_entry.id   200a87d7b7429fbecab486af0d0e0114
#
_cell.length_a   1.000
_cell.length_b   1.000
_cell.length_c   1.000
_cell.angle_alpha   90.00
_cell.angle_beta   90.00
_cell.angle_gamma   90.00
#
_symmetry.space_group_name_H-M   'P 1'
#
loop_
_entity.id
_entity.type
_entity.pdbx_description
1 polymer ?
#
loop_
_entity_poly.entity_id
_entity_poly.type
_entity_poly.pdbx_seq_one_letter_code
_entity_poly.pdbx_strand_id
1 'polypeptide(L)'
;MKIVVFILAAGLLSSAAFAVTTTPAKHHKKKKAVATAIAAPAAITATALVAKPLTAAGTKSKKRGWVQTWDEPTYKDSISNDKVDGEDLVVRKAAVDALGPLNGAVVVDDPTTGRILSIVNQPLAFGGGFQPCSTVKVSVALAALREGLVERTSPIRLYSRRSPDLTDALAYSNNYYFASLGVKLGYDRMSYYAHLFGYGEKAGLNIEGEHAGTFPPAPPKNGGMGMLTSFGEEISQTPLELAGLMSAMSNGGTLYWLQYPRSQEEINTFQPEVKRHLDIGKLIDQMKPGMRGAVEFGTAVRAKQEDEILGKTGTCSEGRTHLGWFGSFNETGGRKLVVVVMLTGGRPSIGATASGVAGDVYRRLASENFFKTSTPLTPALLTPQIYAR
;
A
#
# COMPACT_ATOMS: atom_id res chain seq x y z
N MET A 1 23.70 -14.79 60.93
CA MET A 1 22.92 -15.18 62.11
C MET A 1 21.91 -14.08 62.40
N LYS A 2 20.68 -14.27 62.02
CA LYS A 2 19.41 -13.83 62.61
C LYS A 2 18.30 -14.12 61.61
N ILE A 3 17.59 -15.09 61.94
CA ILE A 3 16.28 -15.64 61.65
C ILE A 3 15.20 -14.63 62.06
N VAL A 4 14.09 -14.55 61.33
CA VAL A 4 12.70 -14.28 61.77
C VAL A 4 11.83 -14.26 60.51
N VAL A 5 11.01 -15.21 60.30
CA VAL A 5 9.72 -15.75 60.75
C VAL A 5 8.55 -15.33 59.83
N PHE A 6 7.90 -16.36 59.36
CA PHE A 6 6.61 -16.38 58.61
C PHE A 6 5.45 -15.79 59.43
N ILE A 7 4.51 -15.14 58.74
CA ILE A 7 3.11 -15.11 59.17
C ILE A 7 2.22 -15.41 57.92
N LEU A 8 1.56 -16.57 58.00
CA LEU A 8 0.39 -16.92 57.21
C LEU A 8 -0.84 -16.19 57.79
N ALA A 9 -1.67 -15.63 56.93
CA ALA A 9 -3.05 -15.33 57.28
C ALA A 9 -3.97 -15.88 56.18
N ALA A 10 -4.69 -16.93 56.56
CA ALA A 10 -5.81 -17.50 55.83
C ALA A 10 -7.06 -16.64 56.05
N GLY A 11 -7.77 -16.30 55.01
CA GLY A 11 -9.07 -15.60 55.08
C GLY A 11 -10.07 -16.22 54.11
N LEU A 12 -11.15 -16.67 54.70
CA LEU A 12 -12.21 -17.57 54.24
C LEU A 12 -13.04 -17.07 53.06
N LEU A 13 -13.52 -18.07 52.29
CA LEU A 13 -14.55 -18.06 51.27
C LEU A 13 -15.86 -17.36 51.68
N SER A 14 -16.46 -16.66 50.73
CA SER A 14 -17.92 -16.44 50.68
C SER A 14 -18.40 -16.59 49.24
N SER A 15 -19.13 -17.69 49.02
CA SER A 15 -19.82 -18.02 47.78
C SER A 15 -21.18 -17.32 47.74
N ALA A 16 -21.45 -16.48 46.79
CA ALA A 16 -22.79 -16.03 46.47
C ALA A 16 -23.19 -16.59 45.06
N ALA A 17 -24.06 -17.58 45.10
CA ALA A 17 -24.70 -18.15 43.91
C ALA A 17 -25.85 -17.23 43.48
N PHE A 18 -25.81 -16.71 42.24
CA PHE A 18 -26.97 -16.13 41.59
C PHE A 18 -27.53 -17.12 40.57
N ALA A 19 -28.76 -17.56 40.83
CA ALA A 19 -29.55 -18.39 39.94
C ALA A 19 -30.06 -17.53 38.76
N VAL A 20 -29.74 -17.94 37.54
CA VAL A 20 -30.32 -17.38 36.31
C VAL A 20 -31.45 -18.29 35.87
N THR A 21 -32.68 -17.78 35.94
CA THR A 21 -33.88 -18.41 35.37
C THR A 21 -33.91 -18.20 33.88
N THR A 22 -33.86 -19.29 33.13
CA THR A 22 -34.05 -19.31 31.67
C THR A 22 -35.56 -19.48 31.34
N THR A 23 -36.09 -18.53 30.55
CA THR A 23 -37.40 -18.64 29.92
C THR A 23 -37.20 -18.92 28.43
N PRO A 24 -37.85 -19.94 27.83
CA PRO A 24 -37.69 -20.25 26.42
C PRO A 24 -38.64 -19.42 25.54
N ALA A 25 -38.10 -18.75 24.53
CA ALA A 25 -38.90 -18.09 23.49
C ALA A 25 -39.39 -19.06 22.45
N LYS A 26 -40.72 -19.07 22.21
CA LYS A 26 -41.41 -19.89 21.23
C LYS A 26 -41.18 -19.39 19.80
N HIS A 27 -40.69 -20.26 18.93
CA HIS A 27 -40.71 -20.08 17.48
C HIS A 27 -42.11 -20.27 16.92
N HIS A 28 -42.72 -19.27 16.30
CA HIS A 28 -43.86 -19.39 15.42
C HIS A 28 -43.42 -19.41 13.96
N LYS A 29 -43.49 -20.61 13.32
CA LYS A 29 -43.45 -20.78 11.88
C LYS A 29 -44.87 -20.59 11.31
N LYS A 30 -45.11 -19.56 10.50
CA LYS A 30 -46.31 -19.44 9.66
C LYS A 30 -46.01 -20.11 8.31
N LYS A 31 -46.69 -21.27 8.05
CA LYS A 31 -46.84 -21.84 6.72
C LYS A 31 -47.96 -21.11 6.01
N LYS A 32 -47.78 -20.61 4.81
CA LYS A 32 -48.84 -20.22 3.88
C LYS A 32 -49.12 -21.42 2.95
N ALA A 33 -50.38 -21.85 2.97
CA ALA A 33 -50.89 -22.82 2.07
C ALA A 33 -51.19 -22.21 0.68
N VAL A 34 -50.89 -22.98 -0.37
CA VAL A 34 -51.25 -22.71 -1.76
C VAL A 34 -52.57 -23.38 -2.00
N ALA A 35 -53.58 -22.61 -2.40
CA ALA A 35 -54.87 -23.15 -2.87
C ALA A 35 -54.87 -23.08 -4.39
N THR A 36 -55.00 -24.26 -5.00
CA THR A 36 -55.19 -24.47 -6.43
C THR A 36 -56.69 -24.37 -6.74
N ALA A 37 -57.08 -23.46 -7.60
CA ALA A 37 -58.42 -23.43 -8.17
C ALA A 37 -58.36 -23.70 -9.68
N ILE A 38 -59.01 -24.77 -10.08
CA ILE A 38 -59.22 -25.17 -11.48
C ILE A 38 -60.56 -24.54 -11.92
N ALA A 39 -60.59 -23.81 -13.02
CA ALA A 39 -61.84 -23.46 -13.69
C ALA A 39 -61.70 -23.71 -15.21
N ALA A 40 -62.71 -24.37 -15.77
CA ALA A 40 -62.81 -24.81 -17.14
C ALA A 40 -63.35 -23.73 -18.11
N PRO A 41 -63.41 -24.00 -19.43
CA PRO A 41 -63.28 -22.98 -20.47
C PRO A 41 -64.62 -22.40 -20.92
N ALA A 42 -64.61 -21.13 -21.31
CA ALA A 42 -65.72 -20.47 -21.99
C ALA A 42 -65.33 -20.01 -23.40
N ALA A 43 -66.32 -20.11 -24.26
CA ALA A 43 -66.25 -20.10 -25.72
C ALA A 43 -65.78 -18.81 -26.38
N ILE A 44 -65.21 -19.01 -27.57
CA ILE A 44 -64.67 -18.04 -28.50
C ILE A 44 -65.82 -17.32 -29.24
N THR A 45 -65.81 -15.99 -29.22
CA THR A 45 -66.49 -15.20 -30.25
C THR A 45 -65.48 -14.26 -30.91
N ALA A 46 -65.23 -14.53 -32.19
CA ALA A 46 -64.32 -13.73 -33.01
C ALA A 46 -64.97 -12.37 -33.39
N THR A 47 -64.38 -11.29 -32.97
CA THR A 47 -64.68 -9.96 -33.51
C THR A 47 -63.42 -9.44 -34.18
N ALA A 48 -63.51 -9.23 -35.48
CA ALA A 48 -62.42 -8.69 -36.30
C ALA A 48 -62.16 -7.19 -35.90
N LEU A 49 -61.02 -6.94 -35.35
CA LEU A 49 -60.49 -5.59 -35.09
C LEU A 49 -59.48 -5.23 -36.20
N VAL A 50 -59.86 -4.21 -36.97
CA VAL A 50 -59.05 -3.58 -37.98
C VAL A 50 -57.77 -3.03 -37.35
N ALA A 51 -56.60 -3.53 -37.76
CA ALA A 51 -55.31 -3.08 -37.33
C ALA A 51 -54.99 -1.69 -37.89
N LYS A 52 -54.86 -0.69 -37.03
CA LYS A 52 -54.19 0.58 -37.35
C LYS A 52 -52.70 0.36 -37.46
N PRO A 53 -52.00 0.92 -38.45
CA PRO A 53 -50.57 0.78 -38.53
C PRO A 53 -49.91 1.57 -37.40
N LEU A 54 -49.17 0.83 -36.54
CA LEU A 54 -48.26 1.47 -35.55
C LEU A 54 -47.10 2.12 -36.37
N THR A 55 -47.10 3.42 -36.40
CA THR A 55 -45.94 4.20 -36.75
C THR A 55 -44.89 3.96 -35.64
N ALA A 56 -43.81 3.25 -35.97
CA ALA A 56 -42.65 3.09 -35.14
C ALA A 56 -42.03 4.47 -34.87
N ALA A 57 -42.40 5.09 -33.74
CA ALA A 57 -41.65 6.20 -33.22
C ALA A 57 -40.28 5.66 -32.75
N GLY A 58 -39.28 5.84 -33.61
CA GLY A 58 -37.90 5.53 -33.30
C GLY A 58 -37.46 6.39 -32.10
N THR A 59 -37.52 5.82 -30.90
CA THR A 59 -36.86 6.38 -29.72
C THR A 59 -35.36 6.35 -29.99
N LYS A 60 -34.82 7.49 -30.47
CA LYS A 60 -33.38 7.72 -30.49
C LYS A 60 -32.92 7.57 -29.04
N SER A 61 -32.39 6.42 -28.68
CA SER A 61 -31.61 6.23 -27.46
C SER A 61 -30.53 7.29 -27.45
N LYS A 62 -30.68 8.32 -26.63
CA LYS A 62 -29.61 9.26 -26.33
C LYS A 62 -28.49 8.41 -25.75
N LYS A 63 -27.41 8.19 -26.50
CA LYS A 63 -26.18 7.64 -25.96
C LYS A 63 -25.85 8.49 -24.74
N ARG A 64 -26.04 7.95 -23.54
CA ARG A 64 -25.53 8.58 -22.31
C ARG A 64 -24.03 8.74 -22.53
N GLY A 65 -23.60 9.98 -22.63
CA GLY A 65 -22.18 10.29 -22.64
C GLY A 65 -21.55 9.70 -21.37
N TRP A 66 -20.33 9.19 -21.50
CA TRP A 66 -19.56 8.75 -20.35
C TRP A 66 -19.42 9.94 -19.37
N VAL A 67 -19.76 9.74 -18.10
CA VAL A 67 -19.63 10.72 -17.04
C VAL A 67 -18.56 10.21 -16.07
N GLN A 68 -17.53 11.03 -15.85
CA GLN A 68 -16.52 10.74 -14.82
C GLN A 68 -17.20 10.71 -13.45
N THR A 69 -17.05 9.58 -12.77
CA THR A 69 -17.65 9.33 -11.45
C THR A 69 -16.64 9.46 -10.30
N TRP A 70 -15.35 9.49 -10.61
CA TRP A 70 -14.25 9.62 -9.67
C TRP A 70 -13.77 11.07 -9.62
N ASP A 71 -13.25 11.53 -8.49
CA ASP A 71 -12.69 12.89 -8.38
C ASP A 71 -11.43 13.03 -9.24
N GLU A 72 -10.63 11.94 -9.34
CA GLU A 72 -9.49 11.84 -10.25
C GLU A 72 -9.75 10.81 -11.36
N PRO A 73 -9.27 11.04 -12.60
CA PRO A 73 -9.40 10.08 -13.68
C PRO A 73 -8.54 8.84 -13.44
N THR A 74 -9.05 7.67 -13.83
CA THR A 74 -8.31 6.39 -13.75
C THR A 74 -7.16 6.33 -14.75
N TYR A 75 -7.33 6.95 -15.92
CA TYR A 75 -6.37 6.97 -17.01
C TYR A 75 -6.00 8.41 -17.34
N LYS A 76 -4.70 8.68 -17.44
CA LYS A 76 -4.15 10.01 -17.70
C LYS A 76 -2.81 9.87 -18.41
N ASP A 77 -2.44 10.85 -19.21
CA ASP A 77 -1.05 11.01 -19.63
C ASP A 77 -0.22 11.42 -18.40
N SER A 78 0.51 10.47 -17.86
CA SER A 78 1.30 10.63 -16.63
C SER A 78 2.75 11.09 -16.89
N ILE A 79 3.14 11.32 -18.17
CA ILE A 79 4.53 11.64 -18.53
C ILE A 79 4.74 13.01 -19.14
N SER A 80 3.65 13.69 -19.57
CA SER A 80 3.70 14.91 -20.39
C SER A 80 4.43 16.09 -19.73
N ASN A 81 4.54 16.11 -18.40
CA ASN A 81 5.19 17.19 -17.65
C ASN A 81 6.50 16.74 -16.98
N ASP A 82 7.00 15.56 -17.29
CA ASP A 82 8.23 15.05 -16.71
C ASP A 82 9.46 15.64 -17.40
N LYS A 83 10.45 15.96 -16.60
CA LYS A 83 11.79 16.34 -17.07
C LYS A 83 12.70 15.13 -16.83
N VAL A 84 13.29 14.59 -17.88
CA VAL A 84 14.04 13.31 -17.84
C VAL A 84 15.56 13.47 -17.76
N ASP A 85 16.04 14.71 -17.73
CA ASP A 85 17.46 14.98 -17.63
C ASP A 85 18.01 14.35 -16.35
N GLY A 86 19.15 13.66 -16.45
CA GLY A 86 19.81 12.99 -15.34
C GLY A 86 19.23 11.63 -14.92
N GLU A 87 18.09 11.20 -15.48
CA GLU A 87 17.52 9.88 -15.22
C GLU A 87 18.31 8.75 -15.91
N ASP A 88 18.20 7.53 -15.33
CA ASP A 88 18.59 6.30 -16.02
C ASP A 88 17.51 5.95 -17.04
N LEU A 89 17.84 6.06 -18.33
CA LEU A 89 16.87 5.90 -19.42
C LEU A 89 16.35 4.47 -19.55
N VAL A 90 17.11 3.45 -19.10
CA VAL A 90 16.64 2.06 -19.06
C VAL A 90 15.60 1.89 -17.97
N VAL A 91 15.86 2.43 -16.80
CA VAL A 91 14.92 2.45 -15.67
C VAL A 91 13.68 3.28 -16.03
N ARG A 92 13.88 4.46 -16.64
CA ARG A 92 12.78 5.32 -17.10
C ARG A 92 11.85 4.58 -18.06
N LYS A 93 12.41 3.94 -19.08
CA LYS A 93 11.62 3.19 -20.06
C LYS A 93 10.83 2.08 -19.39
N ALA A 94 11.45 1.30 -18.51
CA ALA A 94 10.78 0.23 -17.78
C ALA A 94 9.62 0.76 -16.93
N ALA A 95 9.80 1.88 -16.22
CA ALA A 95 8.79 2.47 -15.37
C ALA A 95 7.61 3.07 -16.16
N VAL A 96 7.88 3.78 -17.26
CA VAL A 96 6.85 4.34 -18.16
C VAL A 96 6.03 3.23 -18.79
N ASP A 97 6.69 2.22 -19.37
CA ASP A 97 6.01 1.10 -20.02
C ASP A 97 5.15 0.28 -19.03
N ALA A 98 5.62 0.13 -17.79
CA ALA A 98 4.91 -0.60 -16.75
C ALA A 98 3.68 0.19 -16.22
N LEU A 99 3.78 1.50 -16.04
CA LEU A 99 2.66 2.34 -15.63
C LEU A 99 1.58 2.40 -16.72
N GLY A 100 2.01 2.46 -17.97
CA GLY A 100 1.10 2.55 -19.11
C GLY A 100 0.14 3.75 -19.01
N PRO A 101 -1.16 3.57 -19.30
CA PRO A 101 -2.13 4.66 -19.28
C PRO A 101 -2.67 4.98 -17.88
N LEU A 102 -2.24 4.30 -16.82
CA LEU A 102 -2.77 4.51 -15.48
C LEU A 102 -2.39 5.89 -14.93
N ASN A 103 -3.33 6.52 -14.22
CA ASN A 103 -3.04 7.74 -13.47
C ASN A 103 -2.32 7.37 -12.18
N GLY A 104 -1.03 7.70 -12.10
CA GLY A 104 -0.21 7.35 -10.97
C GLY A 104 1.21 7.88 -11.10
N ALA A 105 2.04 7.57 -10.11
CA ALA A 105 3.46 7.84 -10.11
C ALA A 105 4.26 6.58 -9.83
N VAL A 106 5.46 6.51 -10.42
CA VAL A 106 6.45 5.48 -10.13
C VAL A 106 7.75 6.17 -9.73
N VAL A 107 8.27 5.84 -8.57
CA VAL A 107 9.59 6.30 -8.09
C VAL A 107 10.51 5.09 -8.03
N VAL A 108 11.68 5.22 -8.65
CA VAL A 108 12.72 4.18 -8.63
C VAL A 108 14.01 4.81 -8.12
N ASP A 109 14.57 4.24 -7.06
CA ASP A 109 15.83 4.71 -6.47
C ASP A 109 16.78 3.56 -6.14
N ASP A 110 18.05 3.92 -6.01
CA ASP A 110 19.12 3.05 -5.51
C ASP A 110 19.19 3.19 -3.98
N PRO A 111 18.76 2.15 -3.22
CA PRO A 111 18.73 2.21 -1.77
C PRO A 111 20.12 2.28 -1.12
N THR A 112 21.18 1.98 -1.86
CA THR A 112 22.56 2.00 -1.33
C THR A 112 23.16 3.39 -1.31
N THR A 113 22.57 4.32 -2.05
CA THR A 113 23.08 5.68 -2.23
C THR A 113 22.03 6.77 -2.02
N GLY A 114 20.74 6.45 -2.10
CA GLY A 114 19.65 7.42 -2.13
C GLY A 114 19.49 8.14 -3.47
N ARG A 115 20.21 7.68 -4.53
CA ARG A 115 20.06 8.28 -5.86
C ARG A 115 18.73 7.85 -6.48
N ILE A 116 17.92 8.83 -6.85
CA ILE A 116 16.73 8.61 -7.67
C ILE A 116 17.20 8.33 -9.11
N LEU A 117 16.76 7.20 -9.65
CA LEU A 117 17.07 6.76 -10.99
C LEU A 117 16.02 7.20 -12.00
N SER A 118 14.75 7.23 -11.59
CA SER A 118 13.65 7.74 -12.41
C SER A 118 12.42 8.07 -11.57
N ILE A 119 11.67 9.10 -11.99
CA ILE A 119 10.34 9.43 -11.46
C ILE A 119 9.38 9.62 -12.61
N VAL A 120 8.39 8.75 -12.73
CA VAL A 120 7.26 8.90 -13.65
C VAL A 120 6.15 9.67 -12.96
N ASN A 121 5.60 10.70 -13.62
CA ASN A 121 4.63 11.65 -13.09
C ASN A 121 5.17 12.46 -11.92
N GLN A 122 6.21 13.25 -12.22
CA GLN A 122 6.86 14.14 -11.26
C GLN A 122 5.89 15.08 -10.53
N PRO A 123 4.89 15.71 -11.22
CA PRO A 123 3.91 16.53 -10.52
C PRO A 123 3.13 15.79 -9.43
N LEU A 124 2.80 14.52 -9.65
CA LEU A 124 2.10 13.70 -8.65
C LEU A 124 3.05 13.27 -7.53
N ALA A 125 4.29 12.91 -7.87
CA ALA A 125 5.29 12.46 -6.91
C ALA A 125 5.74 13.58 -5.95
N PHE A 126 5.81 14.82 -6.44
CA PHE A 126 6.26 15.99 -5.68
C PHE A 126 5.13 16.79 -5.03
N GLY A 127 3.92 16.73 -5.61
CA GLY A 127 2.81 17.65 -5.34
C GLY A 127 2.15 17.55 -3.97
N GLY A 128 2.57 16.65 -3.13
CA GLY A 128 2.01 16.43 -1.79
C GLY A 128 1.78 14.95 -1.52
N GLY A 129 1.27 14.67 -0.31
CA GLY A 129 1.05 13.31 0.12
C GLY A 129 -0.41 12.88 -0.05
N PHE A 130 -0.59 11.57 0.08
CA PHE A 130 -1.88 10.89 0.03
C PHE A 130 -1.99 9.95 1.22
N GLN A 131 -3.19 9.55 1.58
CA GLN A 131 -3.36 8.56 2.63
C GLN A 131 -2.54 7.29 2.28
N PRO A 132 -1.60 6.85 3.15
CA PRO A 132 -0.72 5.70 2.86
C PRO A 132 -1.46 4.38 2.82
N CYS A 133 -2.69 4.34 3.30
CA CYS A 133 -3.46 3.12 3.45
C CYS A 133 -2.65 2.08 4.26
N SER A 134 -2.62 0.84 3.81
CA SER A 134 -1.92 -0.24 4.51
C SER A 134 -0.38 -0.22 4.38
N THR A 135 0.24 0.73 3.67
CA THR A 135 1.71 0.85 3.70
C THR A 135 2.21 1.35 5.04
N VAL A 136 1.39 2.11 5.81
CA VAL A 136 1.69 2.52 7.19
C VAL A 136 2.05 1.34 8.11
N LYS A 137 1.55 0.14 7.79
CA LYS A 137 1.79 -1.08 8.58
C LYS A 137 3.26 -1.47 8.67
N VAL A 138 4.09 -1.03 7.71
CA VAL A 138 5.55 -1.21 7.78
C VAL A 138 6.10 -0.46 8.98
N SER A 139 5.76 0.81 9.12
CA SER A 139 6.20 1.65 10.25
C SER A 139 5.63 1.17 11.58
N VAL A 140 4.37 0.75 11.61
CA VAL A 140 3.72 0.19 12.81
C VAL A 140 4.39 -1.10 13.26
N ALA A 141 4.74 -1.98 12.32
CA ALA A 141 5.43 -3.23 12.66
C ALA A 141 6.84 -2.98 13.21
N LEU A 142 7.62 -2.09 12.55
CA LEU A 142 8.94 -1.69 13.05
C LEU A 142 8.87 -1.09 14.46
N ALA A 143 7.93 -0.18 14.69
CA ALA A 143 7.72 0.43 15.99
C ALA A 143 7.34 -0.63 17.06
N ALA A 144 6.41 -1.52 16.75
CA ALA A 144 5.95 -2.56 17.67
C ALA A 144 7.05 -3.58 17.99
N LEU A 145 7.86 -3.97 17.00
CA LEU A 145 9.04 -4.82 17.20
C LEU A 145 10.09 -4.12 18.07
N ARG A 146 10.35 -2.84 17.83
CA ARG A 146 11.32 -2.03 18.60
C ARG A 146 10.91 -1.91 20.07
N GLU A 147 9.63 -1.73 20.32
CA GLU A 147 9.06 -1.64 21.67
C GLU A 147 8.87 -3.02 22.34
N GLY A 148 9.23 -4.12 21.67
CA GLY A 148 9.05 -5.47 22.19
C GLY A 148 7.58 -5.88 22.41
N LEU A 149 6.65 -5.20 21.75
CA LEU A 149 5.21 -5.50 21.84
C LEU A 149 4.81 -6.74 21.05
N VAL A 150 5.64 -7.15 20.11
CA VAL A 150 5.46 -8.32 19.25
C VAL A 150 6.82 -8.85 18.80
N GLU A 151 6.89 -10.15 18.56
CA GLU A 151 7.95 -10.84 17.83
C GLU A 151 7.33 -11.44 16.56
N ARG A 152 8.17 -11.77 15.56
CA ARG A 152 7.68 -12.28 14.27
C ARG A 152 6.69 -13.43 14.38
N THR A 153 6.95 -14.39 15.25
CA THR A 153 6.16 -15.61 15.42
C THR A 153 5.13 -15.53 16.55
N SER A 154 5.01 -14.39 17.23
CA SER A 154 4.04 -14.21 18.32
C SER A 154 2.63 -14.02 17.77
N PRO A 155 1.69 -14.96 17.98
CA PRO A 155 0.34 -14.79 17.49
C PRO A 155 -0.44 -13.76 18.32
N ILE A 156 -1.22 -12.92 17.65
CA ILE A 156 -2.21 -12.06 18.29
C ILE A 156 -3.59 -12.68 18.09
N ARG A 157 -4.25 -13.02 19.19
CA ARG A 157 -5.62 -13.54 19.14
C ARG A 157 -6.58 -12.44 18.72
N LEU A 158 -7.20 -12.62 17.55
CA LEU A 158 -8.24 -11.74 17.03
C LEU A 158 -9.63 -12.25 17.41
N TYR A 159 -10.66 -11.45 17.11
CA TYR A 159 -12.07 -11.82 17.36
C TYR A 159 -12.53 -13.09 16.62
N SER A 160 -11.83 -13.48 15.54
CA SER A 160 -12.02 -14.75 14.84
C SER A 160 -11.20 -15.86 15.52
N ARG A 161 -11.47 -17.11 15.17
CA ARG A 161 -10.67 -18.27 15.63
C ARG A 161 -9.23 -18.27 15.09
N ARG A 162 -8.83 -17.24 14.35
CA ARG A 162 -7.49 -17.08 13.79
C ARG A 162 -6.62 -16.25 14.71
N SER A 163 -5.38 -16.66 14.84
CA SER A 163 -4.34 -15.97 15.60
C SER A 163 -3.13 -15.80 14.69
N PRO A 164 -3.17 -14.84 13.73
CA PRO A 164 -2.05 -14.59 12.85
C PRO A 164 -0.84 -14.10 13.64
N ASP A 165 0.34 -14.46 13.18
CA ASP A 165 1.60 -13.84 13.60
C ASP A 165 1.89 -12.60 12.71
N LEU A 166 3.06 -11.98 12.90
CA LEU A 166 3.45 -10.79 12.12
C LEU A 166 3.66 -11.13 10.64
N THR A 167 4.15 -12.33 10.34
CA THR A 167 4.37 -12.79 8.95
C THR A 167 3.05 -12.82 8.19
N ASP A 168 2.06 -13.51 8.73
CA ASP A 168 0.71 -13.58 8.14
C ASP A 168 0.04 -12.21 8.09
N ALA A 169 0.18 -11.43 9.16
CA ALA A 169 -0.43 -10.11 9.25
C ALA A 169 0.10 -9.12 8.20
N LEU A 170 1.39 -9.17 7.88
CA LEU A 170 1.99 -8.38 6.80
C LEU A 170 1.59 -8.91 5.43
N ALA A 171 1.67 -10.25 5.21
CA ALA A 171 1.39 -10.88 3.94
C ALA A 171 -0.06 -10.63 3.48
N TYR A 172 -1.02 -10.81 4.38
CA TYR A 172 -2.46 -10.61 4.11
C TYR A 172 -2.96 -9.22 4.50
N SER A 173 -2.07 -8.32 4.96
CA SER A 173 -2.41 -6.95 5.34
C SER A 173 -3.54 -6.86 6.39
N ASN A 174 -3.46 -7.64 7.48
CA ASN A 174 -4.52 -7.80 8.47
C ASN A 174 -4.76 -6.52 9.28
N ASN A 175 -5.92 -5.87 9.07
CA ASN A 175 -6.24 -4.60 9.72
C ASN A 175 -6.40 -4.73 11.24
N TYR A 176 -7.04 -5.78 11.72
CA TYR A 176 -7.28 -5.98 13.17
C TYR A 176 -5.98 -6.21 13.94
N TYR A 177 -5.02 -6.92 13.32
CA TYR A 177 -3.70 -7.12 13.90
C TYR A 177 -3.00 -5.77 14.12
N PHE A 178 -2.93 -4.93 13.08
CA PHE A 178 -2.26 -3.64 13.14
C PHE A 178 -3.01 -2.61 13.99
N ALA A 179 -4.34 -2.63 13.99
CA ALA A 179 -5.14 -1.84 14.92
C ALA A 179 -4.84 -2.19 16.38
N SER A 180 -4.71 -3.50 16.70
CA SER A 180 -4.33 -3.97 18.03
C SER A 180 -2.92 -3.52 18.44
N LEU A 181 -1.96 -3.57 17.52
CA LEU A 181 -0.60 -3.04 17.77
C LEU A 181 -0.63 -1.53 18.00
N GLY A 182 -1.38 -0.78 17.19
CA GLY A 182 -1.51 0.66 17.34
C GLY A 182 -2.07 1.10 18.69
N VAL A 183 -3.09 0.40 19.18
CA VAL A 183 -3.65 0.64 20.51
C VAL A 183 -2.60 0.37 21.61
N LYS A 184 -1.80 -0.69 21.47
CA LYS A 184 -0.72 -1.01 22.42
C LYS A 184 0.44 -0.01 22.36
N LEU A 185 0.80 0.46 21.17
CA LEU A 185 1.83 1.49 20.99
C LEU A 185 1.43 2.81 21.63
N GLY A 186 0.18 3.22 21.42
CA GLY A 186 -0.28 4.55 21.76
C GLY A 186 0.22 5.61 20.76
N TYR A 187 -0.35 6.82 20.88
CA TYR A 187 -0.08 7.88 19.92
C TYR A 187 1.37 8.40 20.02
N ASP A 188 1.86 8.68 21.21
CA ASP A 188 3.17 9.31 21.38
C ASP A 188 4.31 8.49 20.77
N ARG A 189 4.29 7.16 21.00
CA ARG A 189 5.27 6.26 20.41
C ARG A 189 5.10 6.17 18.90
N MET A 190 3.86 6.03 18.41
CA MET A 190 3.62 5.97 16.97
C MET A 190 4.06 7.24 16.26
N SER A 191 3.79 8.42 16.84
CA SER A 191 4.24 9.72 16.32
C SER A 191 5.76 9.82 16.32
N TYR A 192 6.42 9.44 17.40
CA TYR A 192 7.87 9.42 17.49
C TYR A 192 8.49 8.57 16.37
N TYR A 193 8.02 7.32 16.20
CA TYR A 193 8.54 6.44 15.16
C TYR A 193 8.19 6.90 13.76
N ALA A 194 7.01 7.47 13.54
CA ALA A 194 6.64 8.01 12.24
C ALA A 194 7.62 9.11 11.80
N HIS A 195 7.90 10.09 12.66
CA HIS A 195 8.90 11.13 12.36
C HIS A 195 10.31 10.56 12.21
N LEU A 196 10.67 9.57 13.04
CA LEU A 196 11.97 8.88 12.90
C LEU A 196 12.12 8.24 11.52
N PHE A 197 11.03 7.69 10.96
CA PHE A 197 10.99 7.03 9.65
C PHE A 197 10.77 7.99 8.47
N GLY A 198 10.66 9.30 8.73
CA GLY A 198 10.62 10.33 7.70
C GLY A 198 9.24 10.87 7.34
N TYR A 199 8.19 10.50 8.08
CA TYR A 199 6.85 11.08 7.84
C TYR A 199 6.81 12.56 8.21
N GLY A 200 6.16 13.35 7.35
CA GLY A 200 5.95 14.77 7.59
C GLY A 200 7.18 15.64 7.29
N GLU A 201 8.17 15.11 6.60
CA GLU A 201 9.37 15.84 6.20
C GLU A 201 9.78 15.51 4.75
N LYS A 202 10.41 16.44 4.06
CA LYS A 202 10.92 16.15 2.72
C LYS A 202 11.88 14.97 2.75
N ALA A 203 11.69 14.03 1.83
CA ALA A 203 12.58 12.90 1.64
C ALA A 203 13.81 13.29 0.80
N GLY A 204 13.63 14.24 -0.11
CA GLY A 204 14.63 14.69 -1.05
C GLY A 204 15.54 15.79 -0.52
N LEU A 205 16.80 15.78 -0.96
CA LEU A 205 17.75 16.86 -0.76
C LEU A 205 17.64 17.85 -1.93
N ASN A 206 17.12 19.05 -1.65
CA ASN A 206 17.01 20.14 -2.62
C ASN A 206 16.24 19.77 -3.90
N ILE A 207 15.25 18.85 -3.83
CA ILE A 207 14.39 18.55 -4.96
C ILE A 207 13.39 19.70 -5.12
N GLU A 208 13.47 20.39 -6.26
CA GLU A 208 12.57 21.49 -6.60
C GLU A 208 11.14 20.99 -6.73
N GLY A 209 10.20 21.70 -6.11
CA GLY A 209 8.78 21.37 -6.15
C GLY A 209 8.35 20.24 -5.21
N GLU A 210 9.27 19.61 -4.47
CA GLU A 210 8.91 18.61 -3.48
C GLU A 210 8.17 19.23 -2.29
N HIS A 211 7.02 18.66 -1.96
CA HIS A 211 6.29 18.92 -0.74
C HIS A 211 6.44 17.75 0.24
N ALA A 212 6.52 18.05 1.52
CA ALA A 212 6.46 17.02 2.55
C ALA A 212 5.03 16.50 2.71
N GLY A 213 4.90 15.29 3.20
CA GLY A 213 3.64 14.78 3.73
C GLY A 213 3.29 15.41 5.08
N THR A 214 2.33 14.82 5.77
CA THR A 214 1.94 15.24 7.14
C THR A 214 1.66 14.04 8.02
N PHE A 215 1.97 14.17 9.31
CA PHE A 215 1.51 13.25 10.33
C PHE A 215 0.57 14.01 11.28
N PRO A 216 -0.62 13.45 11.64
CA PRO A 216 -1.60 14.18 12.43
C PRO A 216 -1.07 14.49 13.84
N PRO A 217 -1.43 15.64 14.45
CA PRO A 217 -0.93 16.04 15.77
C PRO A 217 -1.59 15.28 16.95
N ALA A 218 -2.60 14.48 16.66
CA ALA A 218 -3.35 13.66 17.63
C ALA A 218 -3.96 12.43 16.92
N PRO A 219 -4.41 11.42 17.66
CA PRO A 219 -5.13 10.29 17.05
C PRO A 219 -6.38 10.76 16.31
N PRO A 220 -6.73 10.13 15.15
CA PRO A 220 -7.94 10.45 14.40
C PRO A 220 -9.19 10.44 15.29
N LYS A 221 -10.08 11.40 15.11
CA LYS A 221 -11.34 11.48 15.86
C LYS A 221 -12.22 10.25 15.62
N ASN A 222 -12.20 9.74 14.40
CA ASN A 222 -12.95 8.55 14.00
C ASN A 222 -12.02 7.31 14.02
N GLY A 223 -12.28 6.39 14.95
CA GLY A 223 -11.55 5.12 15.06
C GLY A 223 -10.16 5.19 15.69
N GLY A 224 -9.68 6.38 16.06
CA GLY A 224 -8.47 6.57 16.88
C GLY A 224 -7.23 5.87 16.35
N MET A 225 -6.43 5.32 17.26
CA MET A 225 -5.18 4.60 16.93
C MET A 225 -5.40 3.41 16.01
N GLY A 226 -6.56 2.75 16.08
CA GLY A 226 -6.85 1.63 15.19
C GLY A 226 -6.91 2.02 13.71
N MET A 227 -7.55 3.15 13.40
CA MET A 227 -7.64 3.67 12.04
C MET A 227 -6.29 4.25 11.57
N LEU A 228 -5.60 4.99 12.44
CA LEU A 228 -4.27 5.53 12.15
C LEU A 228 -3.30 4.42 11.73
N THR A 229 -3.25 3.31 12.48
CA THR A 229 -2.22 2.27 12.30
C THR A 229 -2.61 1.16 11.32
N SER A 230 -3.88 1.01 10.98
CA SER A 230 -4.32 0.03 9.98
C SER A 230 -4.56 0.61 8.59
N PHE A 231 -4.93 1.89 8.50
CA PHE A 231 -5.26 2.55 7.24
C PHE A 231 -4.46 3.83 6.98
N GLY A 232 -3.68 4.33 7.95
CA GLY A 232 -3.01 5.62 7.84
C GLY A 232 -3.98 6.79 7.82
N GLU A 233 -5.11 6.69 8.55
CA GLU A 233 -6.13 7.74 8.59
C GLU A 233 -5.51 9.05 9.09
N GLU A 234 -5.84 10.16 8.42
CA GLU A 234 -5.30 11.50 8.64
C GLU A 234 -3.77 11.65 8.38
N ILE A 235 -3.06 10.58 7.96
CA ILE A 235 -1.69 10.69 7.46
C ILE A 235 -1.72 11.07 5.98
N SER A 236 -0.86 11.99 5.59
CA SER A 236 -0.55 12.27 4.18
C SER A 236 0.92 11.90 3.95
N GLN A 237 1.18 10.86 3.17
CA GLN A 237 2.51 10.37 2.84
C GLN A 237 2.82 10.58 1.36
N THR A 238 4.00 11.05 1.02
CA THR A 238 4.42 11.20 -0.37
C THR A 238 5.03 9.90 -0.93
N PRO A 239 5.05 9.71 -2.26
CA PRO A 239 5.79 8.62 -2.88
C PRO A 239 7.28 8.61 -2.51
N LEU A 240 7.89 9.78 -2.34
CA LEU A 240 9.30 9.91 -1.96
C LEU A 240 9.54 9.51 -0.50
N GLU A 241 8.65 9.91 0.43
CA GLU A 241 8.75 9.47 1.84
C GLU A 241 8.67 7.93 1.95
N LEU A 242 7.77 7.31 1.18
CA LEU A 242 7.68 5.84 1.15
C LEU A 242 8.94 5.23 0.51
N ALA A 243 9.50 5.84 -0.56
CA ALA A 243 10.73 5.38 -1.19
C ALA A 243 11.91 5.43 -0.20
N GLY A 244 12.08 6.53 0.52
CA GLY A 244 13.11 6.65 1.56
C GLY A 244 12.99 5.56 2.64
N LEU A 245 11.78 5.27 3.13
CA LEU A 245 11.56 4.20 4.10
C LEU A 245 11.88 2.81 3.52
N MET A 246 11.43 2.52 2.27
CA MET A 246 11.75 1.25 1.61
C MET A 246 13.25 1.10 1.36
N SER A 247 13.95 2.20 1.04
CA SER A 247 15.41 2.22 0.88
C SER A 247 16.12 1.91 2.19
N ALA A 248 15.68 2.51 3.30
CA ALA A 248 16.21 2.17 4.62
C ALA A 248 15.95 0.70 5.00
N MET A 249 14.78 0.14 4.61
CA MET A 249 14.49 -1.28 4.78
C MET A 249 15.41 -2.18 3.94
N SER A 250 15.73 -1.77 2.71
CA SER A 250 16.57 -2.55 1.80
C SER A 250 18.05 -2.55 2.20
N ASN A 251 18.54 -1.45 2.76
CA ASN A 251 19.98 -1.24 3.05
C ASN A 251 20.40 -1.50 4.50
N GLY A 252 19.47 -1.97 5.36
CA GLY A 252 19.78 -2.30 6.75
C GLY A 252 19.60 -1.16 7.76
N GLY A 253 18.94 -0.05 7.38
CA GLY A 253 18.54 1.01 8.30
C GLY A 253 19.16 2.38 8.06
N THR A 254 19.86 2.60 6.95
CA THR A 254 20.33 3.93 6.59
C THR A 254 19.28 4.68 5.80
N LEU A 255 18.70 5.72 6.39
CA LEU A 255 17.81 6.64 5.70
C LEU A 255 18.68 7.71 5.03
N TYR A 256 18.80 7.61 3.71
CA TYR A 256 19.48 8.63 2.90
C TYR A 256 18.53 9.79 2.59
N TRP A 257 19.09 10.98 2.35
CA TRP A 257 18.43 11.97 1.56
C TRP A 257 18.30 11.45 0.14
N LEU A 258 17.09 11.43 -0.41
CA LEU A 258 16.91 11.11 -1.80
C LEU A 258 17.43 12.27 -2.65
N GLN A 259 18.29 11.97 -3.61
CA GLN A 259 18.88 12.96 -4.50
C GLN A 259 18.50 12.66 -5.95
N TYR A 260 18.12 13.70 -6.66
CA TYR A 260 17.65 13.60 -8.04
C TYR A 260 18.53 14.44 -8.97
N PRO A 261 19.72 13.91 -9.38
CA PRO A 261 20.61 14.62 -10.31
C PRO A 261 19.89 14.94 -11.63
N ARG A 262 20.06 16.17 -12.10
CA ARG A 262 19.38 16.71 -13.28
C ARG A 262 20.35 16.99 -14.44
N SER A 263 21.63 16.74 -14.27
CA SER A 263 22.65 16.96 -15.27
C SER A 263 23.73 15.89 -15.18
N GLN A 264 24.53 15.75 -16.24
CA GLN A 264 25.68 14.85 -16.25
C GLN A 264 26.74 15.29 -15.22
N GLU A 265 26.87 16.58 -14.95
CA GLU A 265 27.77 17.11 -13.94
C GLU A 265 27.34 16.68 -12.53
N GLU A 266 26.05 16.84 -12.21
CA GLU A 266 25.50 16.39 -10.93
C GLU A 266 25.62 14.88 -10.76
N ILE A 267 25.47 14.09 -11.83
CA ILE A 267 25.69 12.63 -11.80
C ILE A 267 27.15 12.31 -11.51
N ASN A 268 28.10 13.01 -12.16
CA ASN A 268 29.52 12.75 -12.00
C ASN A 268 30.05 13.18 -10.63
N THR A 269 29.43 14.18 -10.02
CA THR A 269 29.80 14.72 -8.69
C THR A 269 28.93 14.17 -7.57
N PHE A 270 28.01 13.26 -7.88
CA PHE A 270 27.07 12.70 -6.93
C PHE A 270 27.79 12.06 -5.73
N GLN A 271 27.35 12.43 -4.53
CA GLN A 271 27.77 11.81 -3.28
C GLN A 271 26.54 11.45 -2.44
N PRO A 272 26.46 10.23 -1.91
CA PRO A 272 25.39 9.86 -1.00
C PRO A 272 25.38 10.71 0.26
N GLU A 273 24.24 11.21 0.66
CA GLU A 273 24.07 11.95 1.92
C GLU A 273 23.12 11.24 2.87
N VAL A 274 23.62 10.91 4.06
CA VAL A 274 22.84 10.24 5.10
C VAL A 274 21.98 11.27 5.82
N LYS A 275 20.65 11.05 5.81
CA LYS A 275 19.69 11.84 6.58
C LYS A 275 19.71 11.42 8.06
N ARG A 276 19.67 10.10 8.31
CA ARG A 276 19.82 9.50 9.65
C ARG A 276 20.06 7.99 9.58
N HIS A 277 20.61 7.43 10.66
CA HIS A 277 20.68 6.00 10.85
C HIS A 277 19.52 5.53 11.73
N LEU A 278 18.81 4.51 11.27
CA LEU A 278 17.72 3.87 11.99
C LEU A 278 18.26 2.57 12.60
N ASP A 279 18.09 2.38 13.90
CA ASP A 279 18.46 1.13 14.56
C ASP A 279 17.38 0.06 14.34
N ILE A 280 17.20 -0.35 13.07
CA ILE A 280 16.18 -1.30 12.64
C ILE A 280 16.75 -2.58 11.99
N GLY A 281 18.07 -2.70 11.82
CA GLY A 281 18.67 -3.79 11.05
C GLY A 281 18.18 -5.18 11.47
N LYS A 282 18.22 -5.49 12.78
CA LYS A 282 17.69 -6.75 13.33
C LYS A 282 16.17 -6.90 13.21
N LEU A 283 15.44 -5.79 13.14
CA LEU A 283 13.98 -5.78 13.01
C LEU A 283 13.56 -6.09 11.58
N ILE A 284 14.36 -5.65 10.61
CA ILE A 284 14.12 -5.91 9.18
C ILE A 284 14.06 -7.41 8.91
N ASP A 285 14.93 -8.22 9.52
CA ASP A 285 14.93 -9.68 9.36
C ASP A 285 13.63 -10.32 9.86
N GLN A 286 12.98 -9.71 10.84
CA GLN A 286 11.66 -10.14 11.30
C GLN A 286 10.52 -9.70 10.37
N MET A 287 10.73 -8.62 9.61
CA MET A 287 9.75 -8.08 8.66
C MET A 287 9.76 -8.79 7.31
N LYS A 288 10.95 -9.15 6.82
CA LYS A 288 11.17 -9.72 5.48
C LYS A 288 10.26 -10.91 5.16
N PRO A 289 10.06 -11.92 6.03
CA PRO A 289 9.18 -13.05 5.72
C PRO A 289 7.75 -12.64 5.40
N GLY A 290 7.20 -11.65 6.10
CA GLY A 290 5.86 -11.14 5.85
C GLY A 290 5.76 -10.30 4.57
N MET A 291 6.79 -9.48 4.28
CA MET A 291 6.86 -8.70 3.04
C MET A 291 7.07 -9.60 1.81
N ARG A 292 7.89 -10.66 1.94
CA ARG A 292 8.03 -11.72 0.94
C ARG A 292 6.70 -12.45 0.75
N GLY A 293 6.05 -12.87 1.84
CA GLY A 293 4.74 -13.52 1.81
C GLY A 293 3.68 -12.70 1.10
N ALA A 294 3.71 -11.36 1.21
CA ALA A 294 2.81 -10.49 0.46
C ALA A 294 2.92 -10.70 -1.06
N VAL A 295 4.13 -10.90 -1.57
CA VAL A 295 4.41 -11.13 -3.00
C VAL A 295 4.15 -12.59 -3.38
N GLU A 296 4.56 -13.55 -2.55
CA GLU A 296 4.48 -14.98 -2.88
C GLU A 296 3.05 -15.52 -2.92
N PHE A 297 2.22 -15.15 -1.94
CA PHE A 297 0.87 -15.69 -1.75
C PHE A 297 -0.14 -14.69 -1.20
N GLY A 298 0.28 -13.46 -0.88
CA GLY A 298 -0.53 -12.45 -0.21
C GLY A 298 -1.11 -11.39 -1.16
N THR A 299 -1.16 -10.14 -0.67
CA THR A 299 -1.83 -9.03 -1.35
C THR A 299 -1.11 -8.49 -2.57
N ALA A 300 0.16 -8.85 -2.78
CA ALA A 300 1.03 -8.37 -3.85
C ALA A 300 1.43 -9.45 -4.87
N VAL A 301 0.66 -10.53 -5.01
CA VAL A 301 0.98 -11.66 -5.91
C VAL A 301 1.19 -11.25 -7.37
N ARG A 302 0.69 -10.10 -7.79
CA ARG A 302 0.93 -9.58 -9.15
C ARG A 302 2.37 -9.11 -9.37
N ALA A 303 3.14 -8.87 -8.30
CA ALA A 303 4.56 -8.55 -8.37
C ALA A 303 5.46 -9.81 -8.46
N LYS A 304 4.91 -11.01 -8.25
CA LYS A 304 5.67 -12.26 -8.21
C LYS A 304 6.41 -12.52 -9.52
N GLN A 305 7.68 -12.90 -9.41
CA GLN A 305 8.58 -13.26 -10.50
C GLN A 305 9.76 -14.12 -9.99
N GLU A 306 10.75 -14.42 -10.85
CA GLU A 306 11.94 -15.21 -10.49
C GLU A 306 12.81 -14.49 -9.45
N ASP A 307 13.07 -13.18 -9.65
CA ASP A 307 13.81 -12.38 -8.69
C ASP A 307 12.96 -12.14 -7.45
N GLU A 308 13.58 -12.27 -6.27
CA GLU A 308 12.90 -12.10 -5.00
C GLU A 308 12.60 -10.63 -4.73
N ILE A 309 11.32 -10.29 -4.67
CA ILE A 309 10.82 -8.97 -4.32
C ILE A 309 10.09 -9.03 -2.99
N LEU A 310 10.38 -8.06 -2.14
CA LEU A 310 9.69 -7.83 -0.89
C LEU A 310 8.89 -6.53 -0.98
N GLY A 311 7.69 -6.50 -0.41
CA GLY A 311 6.94 -5.26 -0.45
C GLY A 311 5.66 -5.26 0.37
N LYS A 312 5.00 -4.11 0.38
CA LYS A 312 3.74 -3.90 1.07
C LYS A 312 2.78 -3.10 0.20
N THR A 313 1.56 -3.65 0.03
CA THR A 313 0.46 -2.95 -0.65
C THR A 313 -0.29 -2.01 0.29
N GLY A 314 -0.82 -0.95 -0.28
CA GLY A 314 -1.84 -0.09 0.30
C GLY A 314 -3.07 0.00 -0.60
N THR A 315 -4.25 -0.05 -0.03
CA THR A 315 -5.52 0.16 -0.73
C THR A 315 -6.50 0.85 0.18
N CYS A 316 -6.98 2.00 -0.22
CA CYS A 316 -8.05 2.73 0.44
C CYS A 316 -8.76 3.64 -0.56
N SER A 317 -9.67 4.48 -0.06
CA SER A 317 -10.34 5.49 -0.87
C SER A 317 -10.32 6.80 -0.10
N GLU A 318 -10.05 7.87 -0.83
CA GLU A 318 -10.13 9.24 -0.35
C GLU A 318 -11.19 9.96 -1.18
N GLY A 319 -12.26 10.43 -0.53
CA GLY A 319 -13.44 10.93 -1.24
C GLY A 319 -14.03 9.85 -2.18
N ARG A 320 -14.20 10.19 -3.46
CA ARG A 320 -14.67 9.28 -4.51
C ARG A 320 -13.52 8.73 -5.37
N THR A 321 -12.32 8.69 -4.83
CA THR A 321 -11.13 8.22 -5.55
C THR A 321 -10.48 7.06 -4.81
N HIS A 322 -10.08 6.02 -5.51
CA HIS A 322 -9.29 4.94 -4.97
C HIS A 322 -7.81 5.29 -4.99
N LEU A 323 -7.11 4.86 -3.96
CA LEU A 323 -5.66 4.93 -3.84
C LEU A 323 -5.08 3.53 -3.81
N GLY A 324 -4.08 3.30 -4.65
CA GLY A 324 -3.35 2.05 -4.73
C GLY A 324 -1.86 2.27 -4.55
N TRP A 325 -1.27 1.64 -3.52
CA TRP A 325 0.13 1.76 -3.20
C TRP A 325 0.85 0.43 -3.27
N PHE A 326 2.10 0.48 -3.67
CA PHE A 326 3.03 -0.61 -3.43
C PHE A 326 4.44 -0.04 -3.24
N GLY A 327 5.00 -0.23 -2.05
CA GLY A 327 6.40 0.02 -1.76
C GLY A 327 7.16 -1.30 -1.73
N SER A 328 8.28 -1.39 -2.47
CA SER A 328 9.01 -2.64 -2.65
C SER A 328 10.50 -2.46 -2.87
N PHE A 329 11.25 -3.53 -2.64
CA PHE A 329 12.66 -3.65 -2.99
C PHE A 329 13.00 -5.09 -3.38
N ASN A 330 14.07 -5.29 -4.17
CA ASN A 330 14.57 -6.62 -4.48
C ASN A 330 15.63 -7.07 -3.48
N GLU A 331 15.68 -8.40 -3.22
CA GLU A 331 16.68 -9.02 -2.35
C GLU A 331 17.79 -9.70 -3.15
N THR A 332 17.47 -10.19 -4.34
CA THR A 332 18.39 -10.91 -5.23
C THR A 332 19.00 -10.01 -6.29
N GLY A 333 20.11 -10.44 -6.87
CA GLY A 333 20.80 -9.70 -7.92
C GLY A 333 21.96 -8.82 -7.40
N GLY A 334 22.83 -8.41 -8.34
CA GLY A 334 24.01 -7.57 -8.05
C GLY A 334 23.71 -6.10 -7.80
N ARG A 335 22.51 -5.65 -8.14
CA ARG A 335 22.03 -4.28 -7.91
C ARG A 335 20.77 -4.30 -7.07
N LYS A 336 20.68 -3.39 -6.11
CA LYS A 336 19.49 -3.16 -5.31
C LYS A 336 18.67 -2.03 -5.92
N LEU A 337 17.37 -2.21 -5.92
CA LEU A 337 16.40 -1.18 -6.31
C LEU A 337 15.26 -1.12 -5.33
N VAL A 338 14.76 0.08 -5.13
CA VAL A 338 13.43 0.34 -4.58
C VAL A 338 12.52 0.77 -5.71
N VAL A 339 11.31 0.24 -5.72
CA VAL A 339 10.24 0.68 -6.63
C VAL A 339 9.01 0.99 -5.79
N VAL A 340 8.58 2.24 -5.83
CA VAL A 340 7.33 2.71 -5.22
C VAL A 340 6.36 3.08 -6.32
N VAL A 341 5.16 2.53 -6.26
CA VAL A 341 4.05 2.84 -7.17
C VAL A 341 2.89 3.40 -6.36
N MET A 342 2.36 4.54 -6.80
CA MET A 342 1.14 5.14 -6.30
C MET A 342 0.18 5.34 -7.46
N LEU A 343 -1.04 4.82 -7.34
CA LEU A 343 -2.10 4.95 -8.34
C LEU A 343 -3.29 5.69 -7.75
N THR A 344 -3.95 6.52 -8.56
CA THR A 344 -5.16 7.25 -8.18
C THR A 344 -6.24 7.13 -9.25
N GLY A 345 -7.52 7.26 -8.85
CA GLY A 345 -8.63 7.23 -9.79
C GLY A 345 -9.69 6.18 -9.45
N GLY A 346 -10.20 5.47 -10.45
CA GLY A 346 -11.21 4.44 -10.29
C GLY A 346 -10.68 3.11 -9.72
N ARG A 347 -11.51 2.06 -9.76
CA ARG A 347 -11.20 0.74 -9.19
C ARG A 347 -9.86 0.10 -9.59
N PRO A 348 -9.33 0.26 -10.82
CA PRO A 348 -7.99 -0.22 -11.14
C PRO A 348 -6.89 0.34 -10.24
N SER A 349 -7.10 1.54 -9.66
CA SER A 349 -6.16 2.19 -8.74
C SER A 349 -6.20 1.55 -7.35
N ILE A 350 -5.74 0.31 -7.24
CA ILE A 350 -5.68 -0.45 -5.99
C ILE A 350 -4.30 -1.07 -5.80
N GLY A 351 -3.95 -1.44 -4.57
CA GLY A 351 -2.64 -1.99 -4.21
C GLY A 351 -2.21 -3.21 -5.02
N ALA A 352 -3.14 -4.11 -5.35
CA ALA A 352 -2.82 -5.26 -6.21
C ALA A 352 -2.46 -4.84 -7.65
N THR A 353 -3.03 -3.75 -8.19
CA THR A 353 -2.63 -3.20 -9.48
C THR A 353 -1.28 -2.49 -9.37
N ALA A 354 -1.07 -1.70 -8.30
CA ALA A 354 0.22 -1.06 -8.04
C ALA A 354 1.35 -2.08 -7.91
N SER A 355 1.12 -3.21 -7.23
CA SER A 355 2.12 -4.28 -7.16
C SER A 355 2.40 -4.92 -8.53
N GLY A 356 1.38 -5.02 -9.40
CA GLY A 356 1.56 -5.48 -10.78
C GLY A 356 2.45 -4.54 -11.60
N VAL A 357 2.25 -3.23 -11.49
CA VAL A 357 3.10 -2.21 -12.14
C VAL A 357 4.55 -2.33 -11.65
N ALA A 358 4.79 -2.38 -10.35
CA ALA A 358 6.14 -2.54 -9.82
C ALA A 358 6.79 -3.86 -10.28
N GLY A 359 6.05 -4.97 -10.23
CA GLY A 359 6.53 -6.26 -10.73
C GLY A 359 6.90 -6.20 -12.22
N ASP A 360 6.17 -5.41 -13.01
CA ASP A 360 6.49 -5.21 -14.43
C ASP A 360 7.76 -4.39 -14.64
N VAL A 361 8.01 -3.37 -13.79
CA VAL A 361 9.30 -2.65 -13.78
C VAL A 361 10.46 -3.62 -13.54
N TYR A 362 10.38 -4.44 -12.50
CA TYR A 362 11.45 -5.41 -12.19
C TYR A 362 11.65 -6.43 -13.32
N ARG A 363 10.57 -7.00 -13.89
CA ARG A 363 10.66 -7.96 -15.01
C ARG A 363 11.33 -7.35 -16.25
N ARG A 364 10.97 -6.12 -16.60
CA ARG A 364 11.59 -5.40 -17.74
C ARG A 364 13.06 -5.16 -17.51
N LEU A 365 13.44 -4.72 -16.32
CA LEU A 365 14.83 -4.52 -15.94
C LEU A 365 15.63 -5.85 -15.92
N ALA A 366 15.02 -6.93 -15.43
CA ALA A 366 15.63 -8.26 -15.47
C ALA A 366 15.87 -8.75 -16.90
N SER A 367 14.93 -8.49 -17.83
CA SER A 367 15.10 -8.85 -19.25
C SER A 367 16.24 -8.09 -19.94
N GLU A 368 16.56 -6.90 -19.46
CA GLU A 368 17.72 -6.09 -19.91
C GLU A 368 19.03 -6.45 -19.16
N ASN A 369 19.01 -7.52 -18.35
CA ASN A 369 20.13 -7.94 -17.50
C ASN A 369 20.59 -6.88 -16.48
N PHE A 370 19.74 -5.94 -16.13
CA PHE A 370 20.05 -4.83 -15.22
C PHE A 370 20.61 -5.29 -13.87
N PHE A 371 20.07 -6.39 -13.32
CA PHE A 371 20.48 -6.93 -12.02
C PHE A 371 21.74 -7.82 -12.07
N LYS A 372 22.22 -8.22 -13.25
CA LYS A 372 23.40 -9.08 -13.41
C LYS A 372 24.73 -8.32 -13.36
N THR A 373 24.71 -7.01 -13.55
CA THR A 373 25.90 -6.18 -13.52
C THR A 373 26.20 -5.69 -12.12
N SER A 374 27.32 -6.14 -11.55
CA SER A 374 27.86 -5.64 -10.26
C SER A 374 28.59 -4.29 -10.39
N THR A 375 28.50 -3.63 -11.53
CA THR A 375 29.16 -2.34 -11.75
C THR A 375 28.39 -1.25 -11.02
N PRO A 376 29.04 -0.39 -10.21
CA PRO A 376 28.44 0.84 -9.73
C PRO A 376 27.82 1.60 -10.90
N LEU A 377 26.68 2.28 -10.68
CA LEU A 377 25.99 3.09 -11.69
C LEU A 377 26.91 4.25 -12.16
N THR A 378 27.95 3.90 -12.91
CA THR A 378 28.69 4.89 -13.68
C THR A 378 27.86 5.19 -14.91
N PRO A 379 27.55 6.46 -15.23
CA PRO A 379 26.72 6.79 -16.37
C PRO A 379 27.33 6.18 -17.64
N ALA A 380 26.54 5.45 -18.41
CA ALA A 380 26.95 5.06 -19.75
C ALA A 380 27.27 6.34 -20.52
N LEU A 381 28.52 6.49 -20.89
CA LEU A 381 28.94 7.54 -21.83
C LEU A 381 28.13 7.29 -23.11
N LEU A 382 27.11 8.12 -23.32
CA LEU A 382 26.49 8.26 -24.64
C LEU A 382 27.54 8.83 -25.57
N THR A 383 28.29 7.95 -26.24
CA THR A 383 29.04 8.35 -27.41
C THR A 383 27.98 8.83 -28.44
N PRO A 384 28.03 10.09 -28.88
CA PRO A 384 27.14 10.53 -29.95
C PRO A 384 27.46 9.69 -31.19
N GLN A 385 26.58 8.81 -31.58
CA GLN A 385 26.63 8.23 -32.93
C GLN A 385 26.31 9.37 -33.87
N ILE A 386 27.37 9.92 -34.47
CA ILE A 386 27.29 10.82 -35.60
C ILE A 386 26.72 9.98 -36.74
N TYR A 387 25.41 10.12 -36.98
CA TYR A 387 24.83 9.69 -38.23
C TYR A 387 25.34 10.64 -39.33
N ALA A 388 26.43 10.27 -39.99
CA ALA A 388 26.82 10.84 -41.25
C ALA A 388 26.00 10.15 -42.36
N ARG A 389 25.12 10.96 -42.97
CA ARG A 389 24.39 10.82 -44.28
C ARG A 389 23.39 9.68 -44.39
#